data_5657663ad42a33369db384d51297fa28
#
_entry.id   5657663ad42a33369db384d51297fa28
#
_cell.length_a   1.000
_cell.length_b   1.000
_cell.length_c   1.000
_cell.angle_alpha   90.00
_cell.angle_beta   90.00
_cell.angle_gamma   90.00
#
_symmetry.space_group_name_H-M   'P 1'
#
loop_
_entity.id
_entity.type
_entity.pdbx_description
1 polymer ?
#
loop_
_entity_poly.entity_id
_entity_poly.type
_entity_poly.pdbx_seq_one_letter_code
_entity_poly.pdbx_strand_id
1 'polypeptide(L)'
;MIGEVSSVFGLPVYTDEGRYVGKVADLSIDIEAKVVKGLAIVDNNRTLINTNATGVIIPYRLVKAIGDIVIIKDVFKKRSESLEQIK
;
A
#
# COMPACT_ATOMS: atom_id res chain seq x y z
N MET A 1 -16.21 12.63 -2.51
CA MET A 1 -17.00 11.98 -3.47
C MET A 1 -17.01 10.51 -3.33
N ILE A 2 -18.20 9.99 -3.17
CA ILE A 2 -18.34 8.57 -2.91
C ILE A 2 -17.87 7.73 -4.10
N GLY A 3 -18.19 8.18 -5.30
CA GLY A 3 -17.77 7.45 -6.47
C GLY A 3 -16.26 7.37 -6.59
N GLU A 4 -15.58 8.42 -6.19
CA GLU A 4 -14.13 8.44 -6.29
C GLU A 4 -13.49 7.52 -5.26
N VAL A 5 -14.11 7.41 -4.08
CA VAL A 5 -13.58 6.52 -3.06
C VAL A 5 -13.69 5.08 -3.54
N SER A 6 -14.84 4.70 -4.09
CA SER A 6 -15.01 3.32 -4.52
C SER A 6 -14.12 2.98 -5.72
N SER A 7 -13.70 3.96 -6.50
CA SER A 7 -12.86 3.69 -7.66
C SER A 7 -11.43 3.31 -7.25
N VAL A 8 -11.07 3.45 -5.98
CA VAL A 8 -9.76 3.04 -5.49
C VAL A 8 -9.69 1.53 -5.32
N PHE A 9 -10.83 0.88 -5.11
CA PHE A 9 -10.85 -0.56 -4.85
C PHE A 9 -10.34 -1.31 -6.07
N GLY A 10 -9.45 -2.24 -5.82
CA GLY A 10 -8.88 -3.06 -6.88
C GLY A 10 -7.65 -2.47 -7.54
N LEU A 11 -7.32 -1.23 -7.25
CA LEU A 11 -6.14 -0.64 -7.86
C LEU A 11 -4.87 -1.29 -7.33
N PRO A 12 -3.87 -1.48 -8.19
CA PRO A 12 -2.58 -1.96 -7.71
C PRO A 12 -1.86 -0.85 -6.94
N VAL A 13 -1.10 -1.25 -5.95
CA VAL A 13 -0.35 -0.34 -5.10
C VAL A 13 1.14 -0.55 -5.36
N TYR A 14 1.84 0.54 -5.67
CA TYR A 14 3.28 0.54 -5.88
C TYR A 14 3.91 1.56 -4.94
N THR A 15 5.17 1.33 -4.63
CA THR A 15 5.91 2.34 -3.88
C THR A 15 6.44 3.40 -4.83
N ASP A 16 6.87 4.54 -4.27
CA ASP A 16 7.45 5.59 -5.08
C ASP A 16 8.83 5.21 -5.62
N GLU A 17 9.30 4.01 -5.30
CA GLU A 17 10.51 3.47 -5.91
C GLU A 17 10.19 2.36 -6.90
N GLY A 18 8.92 2.23 -7.26
CA GLY A 18 8.51 1.33 -8.32
C GLY A 18 8.30 -0.11 -7.92
N ARG A 19 8.17 -0.40 -6.62
CA ARG A 19 7.99 -1.76 -6.17
C ARG A 19 6.52 -2.06 -5.94
N TYR A 20 6.08 -3.22 -6.40
CA TYR A 20 4.69 -3.63 -6.25
C TYR A 20 4.42 -4.05 -4.80
N VAL A 21 3.31 -3.58 -4.25
CA VAL A 21 2.96 -3.86 -2.85
C VAL A 21 1.79 -4.83 -2.76
N GLY A 22 0.74 -4.58 -3.53
CA GLY A 22 -0.47 -5.38 -3.48
C GLY A 22 -1.62 -4.64 -4.14
N LYS A 23 -2.84 -5.01 -3.77
CA LYS A 23 -4.04 -4.37 -4.32
C LYS A 23 -4.89 -3.82 -3.20
N VAL A 24 -5.56 -2.72 -3.47
CA VAL A 24 -6.49 -2.13 -2.51
C VAL A 24 -7.75 -2.99 -2.45
N ALA A 25 -8.05 -3.51 -1.27
CA ALA A 25 -9.27 -4.29 -1.06
C ALA A 25 -10.32 -3.48 -0.32
N ASP A 26 -9.92 -2.55 0.52
CA ASP A 26 -10.86 -1.82 1.35
C ASP A 26 -10.17 -0.60 1.93
N LEU A 27 -10.97 0.26 2.56
CA LEU A 27 -10.46 1.44 3.25
C LEU A 27 -10.70 1.28 4.74
N SER A 28 -9.73 1.71 5.53
CA SER A 28 -9.89 1.78 6.97
C SER A 28 -10.27 3.22 7.31
N ILE A 29 -11.44 3.40 7.91
CA ILE A 29 -12.00 4.72 8.15
C ILE A 29 -12.26 4.90 9.63
N ASP A 30 -11.90 6.07 10.14
CA ASP A 30 -12.28 6.48 11.48
C ASP A 30 -13.61 7.22 11.35
N ILE A 31 -14.68 6.56 11.78
CA ILE A 31 -16.02 7.10 11.57
C ILE A 31 -16.24 8.36 12.37
N GLU A 32 -15.71 8.41 13.60
CA GLU A 32 -15.91 9.58 14.43
C GLU A 32 -15.16 10.79 13.91
N ALA A 33 -13.93 10.58 13.48
CA ALA A 33 -13.14 11.66 12.93
C ALA A 33 -13.46 11.92 11.46
N LYS A 34 -14.16 10.97 10.81
CA LYS A 34 -14.57 11.08 9.41
C LYS A 34 -13.37 11.22 8.49
N VAL A 35 -12.33 10.45 8.77
CA VAL A 35 -11.12 10.49 7.97
C VAL A 35 -10.73 9.07 7.57
N VAL A 36 -10.05 8.96 6.44
CA VAL A 36 -9.49 7.70 5.99
C VAL A 36 -8.20 7.47 6.77
N LYS A 37 -8.11 6.33 7.44
CA LYS A 37 -6.94 5.99 8.21
C LYS A 37 -5.93 5.19 7.42
N GLY A 38 -6.40 4.39 6.49
CA GLY A 38 -5.46 3.58 5.72
C GLY A 38 -6.14 2.80 4.63
N LEU A 39 -5.33 2.04 3.92
CA LEU A 39 -5.78 1.17 2.85
C LEU A 39 -5.54 -0.27 3.26
N ALA A 40 -6.57 -1.10 3.13
CA ALA A 40 -6.41 -2.52 3.36
C ALA A 40 -5.92 -3.15 2.05
N ILE A 41 -4.76 -3.75 2.10
CA ILE A 41 -4.08 -4.27 0.92
C ILE A 41 -4.09 -5.79 0.96
N VAL A 42 -4.43 -6.41 -0.15
CA VAL A 42 -4.36 -7.85 -0.32
C VAL A 42 -3.38 -8.18 -1.45
N ASP A 43 -3.16 -9.47 -1.68
CA ASP A 43 -2.20 -9.92 -2.68
C ASP A 43 -0.83 -9.32 -2.41
N ASN A 44 -0.44 -9.35 -1.14
CA ASN A 44 0.78 -8.70 -0.70
C ASN A 44 2.01 -9.28 -1.37
N ASN A 45 2.90 -8.38 -1.76
CA ASN A 45 4.20 -8.78 -2.26
C ASN A 45 5.05 -9.25 -1.09
N ARG A 46 5.30 -10.53 -1.01
CA ARG A 46 5.95 -11.11 0.16
C ARG A 46 7.42 -10.76 0.25
N THR A 47 7.99 -10.26 -0.82
CA THR A 47 9.37 -9.79 -0.72
C THR A 47 9.45 -8.46 0.02
N LEU A 48 8.36 -7.73 0.09
CA LEU A 48 8.31 -6.46 0.83
C LEU A 48 7.67 -6.65 2.19
N ILE A 49 6.61 -7.45 2.27
CA ILE A 49 5.80 -7.58 3.46
C ILE A 49 5.88 -9.02 3.93
N ASN A 50 6.70 -9.24 4.93
CA ASN A 50 6.92 -10.58 5.46
C ASN A 50 5.88 -10.85 6.54
N THR A 51 4.74 -11.36 6.12
CA THR A 51 3.66 -11.66 7.04
C THR A 51 2.88 -12.86 6.53
N ASN A 52 2.26 -13.57 7.47
CA ASN A 52 1.37 -14.65 7.13
C ASN A 52 -0.07 -14.19 6.99
N ALA A 53 -0.33 -12.93 7.25
CA ALA A 53 -1.67 -12.39 7.13
C ALA A 53 -2.08 -12.33 5.67
N THR A 54 -3.39 -12.42 5.42
CA THR A 54 -3.89 -12.31 4.06
C THR A 54 -3.92 -10.87 3.58
N GLY A 55 -3.82 -9.91 4.49
CA GLY A 55 -3.80 -8.51 4.13
C GLY A 55 -3.12 -7.69 5.19
N VAL A 56 -2.79 -6.47 4.84
CA VAL A 56 -2.18 -5.51 5.75
C VAL A 56 -2.84 -4.16 5.56
N ILE A 57 -2.72 -3.30 6.58
CA ILE A 57 -3.22 -1.93 6.51
C ILE A 57 -2.04 -1.00 6.30
N ILE A 58 -2.12 -0.21 5.24
CA ILE A 58 -1.12 0.81 4.96
C ILE A 58 -1.67 2.14 5.46
N PRO A 59 -0.98 2.83 6.38
CA PRO A 59 -1.49 4.12 6.86
C PRO A 59 -1.67 5.10 5.71
N TYR A 60 -2.76 5.84 5.76
CA TYR A 60 -3.08 6.75 4.67
C TYR A 60 -2.02 7.85 4.51
N ARG A 61 -1.33 8.20 5.59
CA ARG A 61 -0.28 9.21 5.52
C ARG A 61 0.85 8.82 4.58
N LEU A 62 0.95 7.55 4.23
CA LEU A 62 1.98 7.09 3.31
C LEU A 62 1.55 7.21 1.86
N VAL A 63 0.27 7.49 1.60
CA VAL A 63 -0.23 7.58 0.23
C VAL A 63 0.26 8.88 -0.39
N LYS A 64 0.91 8.78 -1.53
CA LYS A 64 1.46 9.95 -2.22
C LYS A 64 0.62 10.34 -3.41
N ALA A 65 0.00 9.40 -4.08
CA ALA A 65 -0.81 9.71 -5.25
C ALA A 65 -1.77 8.57 -5.53
N ILE A 66 -2.91 8.90 -6.10
CA ILE A 66 -3.90 7.94 -6.53
C ILE A 66 -4.33 8.34 -7.93
N GLY A 67 -4.19 7.42 -8.86
CA GLY A 67 -4.63 7.64 -10.22
C GLY A 67 -5.04 6.30 -10.79
N ASP A 68 -4.37 5.86 -11.83
CA ASP A 68 -4.59 4.53 -12.36
C ASP A 68 -4.00 3.47 -11.43
N ILE A 69 -3.08 3.87 -10.58
CA ILE A 69 -2.50 3.04 -9.54
C ILE A 69 -2.41 3.88 -8.28
N VAL A 70 -2.11 3.23 -7.17
CA VAL A 70 -1.85 3.93 -5.92
C VAL A 70 -0.35 3.93 -5.68
N ILE A 71 0.20 5.09 -5.35
CA ILE A 71 1.62 5.22 -5.05
C ILE A 71 1.78 5.60 -3.60
N ILE A 72 2.59 4.85 -2.87
CA ILE A 72 2.85 5.11 -1.46
C ILE A 72 4.35 5.30 -1.26
N LYS A 73 4.70 5.91 -0.14
CA LYS A 73 6.10 6.06 0.22
C LYS A 73 6.71 4.70 0.48
N ASP A 74 7.90 4.48 -0.06
CA ASP A 74 8.60 3.22 0.15
C ASP A 74 9.24 3.23 1.53
N VAL A 75 8.62 2.50 2.44
CA VAL A 75 9.11 2.37 3.81
C VAL A 75 9.59 0.96 4.10
N PHE A 76 9.66 0.14 3.07
CA PHE A 76 10.00 -1.27 3.24
C PHE A 76 11.50 -1.45 3.10
N LYS A 77 12.02 -2.42 3.87
CA LYS A 77 13.43 -2.70 3.81
C LYS A 77 13.83 -3.10 2.39
N LYS A 78 14.91 -2.57 1.92
CA LYS A 78 15.35 -2.82 0.56
C LYS A 78 16.21 -4.06 0.50
N ARG A 79 15.74 -5.03 -0.28
CA ARG A 79 16.48 -6.27 -0.45
C ARG A 79 17.78 -6.05 -1.21
N SER A 80 17.75 -5.08 -2.12
CA SER A 80 18.93 -4.81 -2.91
C SER A 80 20.12 -4.40 -2.06
N GLU A 81 19.86 -3.80 -0.92
CA GLU A 81 20.94 -3.43 -0.02
C GLU A 81 21.68 -4.62 0.50
N SER A 82 20.92 -5.67 0.84
CA SER A 82 21.55 -6.90 1.29
C SER A 82 22.38 -7.52 0.18
N LEU A 83 21.87 -7.49 -1.02
CA LEU A 83 22.59 -8.08 -2.15
C LEU A 83 23.87 -7.34 -2.45
N GLU A 84 23.82 -6.03 -2.33
CA GLU A 84 25.00 -5.23 -2.58
C GLU A 84 26.09 -5.51 -1.58
N GLN A 85 25.71 -5.83 -0.39
CA GLN A 85 26.70 -6.12 0.64
C GLN A 85 27.46 -7.40 0.35
N ILE A 86 26.92 -8.25 -0.48
CA ILE A 86 27.55 -9.49 -0.83
C ILE A 86 28.74 -9.25 -1.75
N LYS A 87 28.67 -8.20 -2.49
CA LYS A 87 29.80 -7.88 -3.37
C LYS A 87 31.02 -7.49 -2.57
#